data_6916f2c691b7e673348669a9092d9362
#
_entry.id   6916f2c691b7e673348669a9092d9362
#
_cell.length_a   1.000
_cell.length_b   1.000
_cell.length_c   1.000
_cell.angle_alpha   90.00
_cell.angle_beta   90.00
_cell.angle_gamma   90.00
#
_symmetry.space_group_name_H-M   'P 1'
#
loop_
_entity.id
_entity.type
_entity.pdbx_description
1 polymer ?
#
loop_
_entity_poly.entity_id
_entity_poly.type
_entity_poly.pdbx_seq_one_letter_code
_entity_poly.pdbx_strand_id
1 'polypeptide(L)'
;NQLGGSGTQTAGLGFGGNTTGGNPNGSNITAEYNGSSWTSGGNLATARNTGSRSGVGTQTATMCINFRNDGTATPSFPIPPANNNYRALTEVEEYNGSSWTAGTATPDGEVETGTCGTVSAALRFGGNPGNPPSSQGSNGTLYWNDSSWTSLNNMSTGRYGLAPAFQGTYNAALGFGGNADPAGSPRVSVTEEFDGTNWTAGGNLNATVFRGSGSGTQTAALSFG
;
A
#
# COMPACT_ATOMS: atom_id res chain seq x y z
N ASN A 1 4.58 -9.66 10.56
CA ASN A 1 5.35 -8.78 9.68
C ASN A 1 4.51 -8.43 8.45
N GLN A 2 4.73 -7.26 7.83
CA GLN A 2 3.98 -6.73 6.68
C GLN A 2 2.53 -6.32 7.04
N LEU A 3 2.38 -5.61 8.13
CA LEU A 3 1.13 -5.04 8.61
C LEU A 3 0.75 -3.80 7.79
N GLY A 4 -0.53 -3.64 7.49
CA GLY A 4 -1.08 -2.37 7.03
C GLY A 4 -1.33 -1.44 8.21
N GLY A 5 -1.34 -0.15 7.97
CA GLY A 5 -1.60 0.81 9.04
C GLY A 5 -2.04 2.18 8.54
N SER A 6 -2.71 2.92 9.41
CA SER A 6 -3.17 4.30 9.21
C SER A 6 -3.31 5.01 10.55
N GLY A 7 -3.65 6.30 10.49
CA GLY A 7 -3.91 7.09 11.69
C GLY A 7 -2.73 7.94 12.15
N THR A 8 -2.74 8.27 13.44
CA THR A 8 -1.78 9.16 14.09
C THR A 8 -1.09 8.47 15.26
N GLN A 9 -0.12 9.15 15.88
CA GLN A 9 0.59 8.69 17.08
C GLN A 9 -0.35 8.36 18.27
N THR A 10 -1.47 9.04 18.39
CA THR A 10 -2.43 8.87 19.49
C THR A 10 -3.71 8.15 19.10
N ALA A 11 -3.90 7.91 17.81
CA ALA A 11 -5.06 7.20 17.25
C ALA A 11 -4.61 6.41 16.01
N GLY A 12 -4.03 5.23 16.22
CA GLY A 12 -3.46 4.39 15.18
C GLY A 12 -4.32 3.17 14.89
N LEU A 13 -4.29 2.69 13.65
CA LEU A 13 -4.90 1.45 13.22
C LEU A 13 -3.82 0.54 12.63
N GLY A 14 -3.80 -0.72 13.04
CA GLY A 14 -2.99 -1.76 12.45
C GLY A 14 -3.87 -2.92 11.99
N PHE A 15 -3.66 -3.43 10.77
CA PHE A 15 -4.52 -4.48 10.22
C PHE A 15 -3.80 -5.43 9.27
N GLY A 16 -4.33 -6.65 9.18
CA GLY A 16 -3.78 -7.68 8.30
C GLY A 16 -2.40 -8.17 8.72
N GLY A 17 -1.55 -8.43 7.75
CA GLY A 17 -0.17 -8.87 7.97
C GLY A 17 0.01 -10.38 7.99
N ASN A 18 1.22 -10.79 8.29
CA ASN A 18 1.60 -12.21 8.37
C ASN A 18 1.61 -12.69 9.82
N THR A 19 0.96 -13.81 10.09
CA THR A 19 1.11 -14.54 11.36
C THR A 19 2.42 -15.31 11.41
N THR A 20 2.85 -15.70 12.60
CA THR A 20 4.08 -16.49 12.81
C THR A 20 3.94 -17.89 12.21
N GLY A 21 4.85 -18.28 11.31
CA GLY A 21 4.87 -19.65 10.78
C GLY A 21 5.17 -19.77 9.28
N GLY A 22 5.46 -18.67 8.59
CA GLY A 22 5.79 -18.70 7.16
C GLY A 22 4.56 -18.61 6.26
N ASN A 23 4.80 -18.37 4.96
CA ASN A 23 3.76 -18.34 3.93
C ASN A 23 3.04 -19.70 3.85
N PRO A 24 1.70 -19.81 3.94
CA PRO A 24 0.70 -18.84 3.50
C PRO A 24 -0.28 -18.39 4.61
N ASN A 25 0.07 -17.48 5.50
CA ASN A 25 -0.77 -17.12 6.63
C ASN A 25 -1.03 -15.62 6.77
N GLY A 26 -1.84 -15.07 5.84
CA GLY A 26 -2.39 -13.73 6.02
C GLY A 26 -3.28 -13.66 7.27
N SER A 27 -3.33 -12.49 7.90
CA SER A 27 -4.19 -12.18 9.04
C SER A 27 -5.37 -11.30 8.60
N ASN A 28 -6.50 -11.45 9.25
CA ASN A 28 -7.63 -10.52 9.12
C ASN A 28 -7.82 -9.65 10.37
N ILE A 29 -6.92 -9.75 11.32
CA ILE A 29 -7.02 -9.04 12.61
C ILE A 29 -6.82 -7.54 12.39
N THR A 30 -7.60 -6.75 13.12
CA THR A 30 -7.46 -5.30 13.25
C THR A 30 -7.21 -4.95 14.71
N ALA A 31 -6.31 -4.03 14.94
CA ALA A 31 -6.02 -3.48 16.26
C ALA A 31 -6.05 -1.94 16.21
N GLU A 32 -6.63 -1.34 17.24
CA GLU A 32 -6.79 0.10 17.41
C GLU A 32 -5.94 0.60 18.58
N TYR A 33 -5.18 1.66 18.36
CA TYR A 33 -4.36 2.32 19.38
C TYR A 33 -4.99 3.63 19.82
N ASN A 34 -5.19 3.81 21.12
CA ASN A 34 -5.84 5.00 21.68
C ASN A 34 -4.85 6.01 22.31
N GLY A 35 -3.57 5.91 21.99
CA GLY A 35 -2.50 6.73 22.56
C GLY A 35 -1.80 6.07 23.77
N SER A 36 -2.35 5.01 24.34
CA SER A 36 -1.77 4.31 25.49
C SER A 36 -1.79 2.79 25.37
N SER A 37 -2.82 2.22 24.74
CA SER A 37 -3.01 0.76 24.63
C SER A 37 -3.62 0.39 23.28
N TRP A 38 -3.43 -0.87 22.91
CA TRP A 38 -4.06 -1.49 21.75
C TRP A 38 -5.30 -2.27 22.17
N THR A 39 -6.37 -2.14 21.40
CA THR A 39 -7.61 -2.91 21.55
C THR A 39 -7.96 -3.57 20.22
N SER A 40 -8.73 -4.66 20.26
CA SER A 40 -9.19 -5.32 19.03
C SER A 40 -10.27 -4.50 18.36
N GLY A 41 -10.14 -4.25 17.06
CA GLY A 41 -11.19 -3.70 16.20
C GLY A 41 -11.90 -4.80 15.41
N GLY A 42 -12.84 -4.42 14.53
CA GLY A 42 -13.52 -5.34 13.61
C GLY A 42 -12.53 -5.92 12.59
N ASN A 43 -12.61 -7.21 12.32
CA ASN A 43 -11.69 -7.90 11.42
C ASN A 43 -11.99 -7.60 9.95
N LEU A 44 -10.96 -7.60 9.09
CA LEU A 44 -11.08 -7.64 7.64
C LEU A 44 -11.93 -8.85 7.21
N ALA A 45 -12.68 -8.71 6.13
CA ALA A 45 -13.45 -9.81 5.55
C ALA A 45 -12.54 -10.90 4.99
N THR A 46 -11.38 -10.52 4.44
CA THR A 46 -10.40 -11.46 3.89
C THR A 46 -9.08 -11.36 4.64
N ALA A 47 -8.57 -12.50 5.12
CA ALA A 47 -7.22 -12.56 5.68
C ALA A 47 -6.20 -12.22 4.60
N ARG A 48 -5.28 -11.30 4.90
CA ARG A 48 -4.37 -10.77 3.89
C ARG A 48 -3.00 -10.46 4.43
N ASN A 49 -2.03 -10.70 3.57
CA ASN A 49 -0.70 -10.17 3.71
C ASN A 49 -0.67 -8.83 2.94
N THR A 50 -0.71 -7.72 3.65
CA THR A 50 -0.85 -6.39 3.04
C THR A 50 0.41 -5.92 2.31
N GLY A 51 1.50 -6.70 2.36
CA GLY A 51 2.76 -6.32 1.73
C GLY A 51 3.35 -5.01 2.28
N SER A 52 2.89 -4.57 3.45
CA SER A 52 3.15 -3.29 4.11
C SER A 52 2.77 -2.05 3.27
N ARG A 53 2.02 -1.12 3.84
CA ARG A 53 1.73 0.25 3.33
C ARG A 53 0.47 0.44 2.48
N SER A 54 -0.50 -0.44 2.58
CA SER A 54 -1.74 -0.33 1.82
C SER A 54 -2.88 0.41 2.54
N GLY A 55 -2.59 1.11 3.64
CA GLY A 55 -3.58 1.88 4.39
C GLY A 55 -3.53 3.37 4.09
N VAL A 56 -4.69 3.99 3.85
CA VAL A 56 -4.86 5.45 3.79
C VAL A 56 -5.99 5.87 4.71
N GLY A 57 -5.87 7.05 5.30
CA GLY A 57 -6.92 7.62 6.15
C GLY A 57 -6.54 7.70 7.62
N THR A 58 -7.56 7.64 8.47
CA THR A 58 -7.47 7.77 9.93
C THR A 58 -7.80 6.44 10.62
N GLN A 59 -7.66 6.36 11.95
CA GLN A 59 -8.06 5.18 12.72
C GLN A 59 -9.53 4.78 12.48
N THR A 60 -10.43 5.75 12.39
CA THR A 60 -11.88 5.51 12.28
C THR A 60 -12.43 5.58 10.86
N ALA A 61 -11.57 5.89 9.89
CA ALA A 61 -11.92 5.95 8.46
C ALA A 61 -10.68 5.57 7.64
N THR A 62 -10.52 4.29 7.34
CA THR A 62 -9.34 3.74 6.65
C THR A 62 -9.76 2.95 5.43
N MET A 63 -9.04 3.13 4.34
CA MET A 63 -9.11 2.28 3.17
C MET A 63 -7.87 1.39 3.10
N CYS A 64 -8.06 0.08 2.97
CA CYS A 64 -7.02 -0.90 2.65
C CYS A 64 -7.07 -1.17 1.15
N ILE A 65 -6.03 -0.76 0.43
CA ILE A 65 -5.97 -0.81 -1.03
C ILE A 65 -5.06 -1.94 -1.45
N ASN A 66 -5.59 -2.89 -2.22
CA ASN A 66 -4.88 -4.05 -2.76
C ASN A 66 -4.18 -4.91 -1.69
N PHE A 67 -3.88 -6.11 -2.01
CA PHE A 67 -3.10 -7.00 -1.16
C PHE A 67 -2.57 -8.20 -1.95
N ARG A 68 -1.67 -8.92 -1.33
CA ARG A 68 -1.17 -10.19 -1.86
C ARG A 68 -2.05 -11.33 -1.39
N ASN A 69 -2.55 -12.14 -2.33
CA ASN A 69 -3.10 -13.45 -2.00
C ASN A 69 -1.93 -14.42 -1.75
N ASP A 70 -1.92 -15.03 -0.59
CA ASP A 70 -0.93 -16.05 -0.20
C ASP A 70 -1.35 -17.49 -0.54
N GLY A 71 -2.39 -17.64 -1.36
CA GLY A 71 -2.89 -18.95 -1.80
C GLY A 71 -3.87 -19.63 -0.85
N THR A 72 -4.20 -19.05 0.30
CA THR A 72 -5.18 -19.60 1.26
C THR A 72 -6.57 -18.95 1.17
N ALA A 73 -6.64 -17.70 0.73
CA ALA A 73 -7.93 -17.08 0.44
C ALA A 73 -8.50 -17.67 -0.85
N THR A 74 -9.67 -18.26 -0.78
CA THR A 74 -10.47 -18.56 -1.98
C THR A 74 -11.07 -17.23 -2.45
N PRO A 75 -10.49 -16.56 -3.46
CA PRO A 75 -11.11 -15.36 -3.98
C PRO A 75 -12.44 -15.72 -4.62
N SER A 76 -13.39 -14.81 -4.52
CA SER A 76 -14.72 -14.93 -5.15
C SER A 76 -14.66 -14.97 -6.69
N PHE A 77 -13.48 -14.97 -7.28
CA PHE A 77 -13.24 -15.03 -8.74
C PHE A 77 -12.48 -16.28 -9.14
N PRO A 78 -12.79 -16.89 -10.30
CA PRO A 78 -12.07 -18.05 -10.79
C PRO A 78 -10.61 -17.69 -11.10
N ILE A 79 -9.71 -18.20 -10.26
CA ILE A 79 -8.26 -18.10 -10.48
C ILE A 79 -7.86 -19.23 -11.42
N PRO A 80 -7.07 -18.97 -12.49
CA PRO A 80 -6.48 -20.04 -13.27
C PRO A 80 -5.59 -20.95 -12.40
N PRO A 81 -5.48 -22.25 -12.72
CA PRO A 81 -4.82 -23.22 -11.87
C PRO A 81 -3.37 -22.88 -11.56
N ALA A 82 -3.05 -23.14 -10.35
CA ALA A 82 -1.89 -22.79 -9.57
C ALA A 82 -0.52 -22.98 -10.25
N ASN A 83 0.29 -21.93 -10.09
CA ASN A 83 1.72 -22.09 -9.86
C ASN A 83 2.09 -21.11 -8.73
N ASN A 84 2.27 -21.59 -7.51
CA ASN A 84 2.86 -20.92 -6.31
C ASN A 84 2.84 -19.37 -6.31
N ASN A 85 1.69 -18.72 -6.56
CA ASN A 85 1.70 -17.39 -7.13
C ASN A 85 1.14 -16.37 -6.17
N TYR A 86 2.05 -15.57 -5.71
CA TYR A 86 1.82 -14.28 -5.10
C TYR A 86 1.08 -13.37 -6.09
N ARG A 87 -0.25 -13.42 -6.13
CA ARG A 87 -1.03 -12.51 -6.96
C ARG A 87 -1.40 -11.27 -6.19
N ALA A 88 -1.14 -10.14 -6.81
CA ALA A 88 -1.73 -8.89 -6.39
C ALA A 88 -3.24 -8.93 -6.72
N LEU A 89 -4.06 -8.59 -5.74
CA LEU A 89 -5.51 -8.52 -5.89
C LEU A 89 -5.97 -7.07 -6.03
N THR A 90 -7.11 -6.89 -6.69
CA THR A 90 -7.70 -5.56 -6.93
C THR A 90 -8.62 -5.10 -5.80
N GLU A 91 -8.89 -5.96 -4.84
CA GLU A 91 -9.86 -5.72 -3.78
C GLU A 91 -9.44 -4.57 -2.86
N VAL A 92 -10.43 -3.83 -2.43
CA VAL A 92 -10.35 -2.74 -1.47
C VAL A 92 -11.32 -3.04 -0.33
N GLU A 93 -10.94 -2.78 0.90
CA GLU A 93 -11.83 -2.77 2.06
C GLU A 93 -11.74 -1.43 2.78
N GLU A 94 -12.88 -0.97 3.29
CA GLU A 94 -13.02 0.30 3.99
C GLU A 94 -13.47 0.09 5.44
N TYR A 95 -12.76 0.72 6.37
CA TYR A 95 -13.04 0.68 7.80
C TYR A 95 -13.78 1.94 8.25
N ASN A 96 -14.86 1.76 8.99
CA ASN A 96 -15.71 2.85 9.49
C ASN A 96 -15.52 3.15 10.98
N GLY A 97 -14.47 2.65 11.61
CA GLY A 97 -14.23 2.76 13.05
C GLY A 97 -14.80 1.59 13.86
N SER A 98 -15.46 0.61 13.22
CA SER A 98 -15.97 -0.59 13.91
C SER A 98 -15.93 -1.85 13.04
N SER A 99 -16.11 -1.73 11.74
CA SER A 99 -16.16 -2.86 10.82
C SER A 99 -15.58 -2.51 9.45
N TRP A 100 -15.10 -3.53 8.74
CA TRP A 100 -14.66 -3.43 7.35
C TRP A 100 -15.80 -3.79 6.41
N THR A 101 -15.93 -3.06 5.32
CA THR A 101 -16.84 -3.31 4.21
C THR A 101 -16.10 -3.31 2.89
N ALA A 102 -16.61 -4.04 1.90
CA ALA A 102 -16.01 -4.04 0.57
C ALA A 102 -16.12 -2.65 -0.07
N GLY A 103 -15.00 -2.11 -0.53
CA GLY A 103 -14.93 -0.89 -1.32
C GLY A 103 -14.87 -1.18 -2.83
N THR A 104 -14.75 -0.13 -3.63
CA THR A 104 -14.61 -0.25 -5.09
C THR A 104 -13.22 -0.76 -5.45
N ALA A 105 -13.16 -1.91 -6.13
CA ALA A 105 -11.91 -2.52 -6.55
C ALA A 105 -11.09 -1.60 -7.48
N THR A 106 -9.77 -1.67 -7.38
CA THR A 106 -8.87 -0.99 -8.33
C THR A 106 -8.94 -1.68 -9.71
N PRO A 107 -8.69 -0.96 -10.81
CA PRO A 107 -8.68 -1.55 -12.15
C PRO A 107 -7.57 -2.58 -12.36
N ASP A 108 -6.50 -2.50 -11.58
CA ASP A 108 -5.35 -3.41 -11.61
C ASP A 108 -4.93 -3.81 -10.19
N GLY A 109 -4.34 -5.00 -10.06
CA GLY A 109 -3.79 -5.49 -8.79
C GLY A 109 -2.30 -5.17 -8.70
N GLU A 110 -1.92 -4.44 -7.64
CA GLU A 110 -0.53 -4.11 -7.35
C GLU A 110 -0.25 -4.33 -5.86
N VAL A 111 0.89 -4.86 -5.51
CA VAL A 111 1.36 -4.98 -4.12
C VAL A 111 2.61 -4.13 -3.90
N GLU A 112 2.92 -3.85 -2.65
CA GLU A 112 4.10 -3.04 -2.29
C GLU A 112 4.07 -1.64 -2.92
N THR A 113 2.87 -1.07 -3.04
CA THR A 113 2.60 0.27 -3.57
C THR A 113 2.87 1.36 -2.54
N GLY A 114 3.09 2.58 -3.00
CA GLY A 114 2.93 3.79 -2.18
C GLY A 114 1.46 4.20 -2.13
N THR A 115 1.00 4.67 -0.99
CA THR A 115 -0.36 5.19 -0.83
C THR A 115 -0.36 6.41 0.08
N CYS A 116 -1.20 7.41 -0.21
CA CYS A 116 -1.44 8.56 0.67
C CYS A 116 -2.84 9.13 0.42
N GLY A 117 -3.26 10.08 1.26
CA GLY A 117 -4.56 10.74 1.16
C GLY A 117 -5.57 10.29 2.20
N THR A 118 -6.84 10.31 1.84
CA THR A 118 -7.99 9.98 2.70
C THR A 118 -8.88 8.93 2.03
N VAL A 119 -9.87 8.42 2.76
CA VAL A 119 -10.86 7.46 2.22
C VAL A 119 -11.68 8.03 1.05
N SER A 120 -11.84 9.36 0.98
CA SER A 120 -12.58 10.04 -0.10
C SER A 120 -11.67 10.61 -1.20
N ALA A 121 -10.35 10.64 -1.00
CA ALA A 121 -9.38 11.16 -1.96
C ALA A 121 -8.02 10.50 -1.74
N ALA A 122 -7.84 9.31 -2.29
CA ALA A 122 -6.63 8.51 -2.13
C ALA A 122 -5.79 8.45 -3.40
N LEU A 123 -4.49 8.39 -3.23
CA LEU A 123 -3.54 8.12 -4.30
C LEU A 123 -2.85 6.78 -4.03
N ARG A 124 -2.74 5.95 -5.07
CA ARG A 124 -1.90 4.74 -5.11
C ARG A 124 -0.89 4.88 -6.24
N PHE A 125 0.37 4.56 -6.00
CA PHE A 125 1.42 4.70 -7.01
C PHE A 125 2.52 3.65 -6.87
N GLY A 126 3.15 3.32 -7.99
CA GLY A 126 4.13 2.25 -8.06
C GLY A 126 3.55 0.89 -7.69
N GLY A 127 4.41 -0.07 -7.39
CA GLY A 127 4.01 -1.39 -6.94
C GLY A 127 4.54 -2.52 -7.83
N ASN A 128 4.07 -3.72 -7.56
CA ASN A 128 4.41 -4.93 -8.30
C ASN A 128 3.11 -5.66 -8.68
N PRO A 129 2.86 -5.91 -9.96
CA PRO A 129 1.65 -6.60 -10.42
C PRO A 129 1.58 -8.08 -10.00
N GLY A 130 2.63 -8.60 -9.36
CA GLY A 130 2.60 -9.93 -8.76
C GLY A 130 2.49 -11.10 -9.74
N ASN A 131 2.68 -10.89 -11.03
CA ASN A 131 2.63 -11.95 -12.04
C ASN A 131 4.04 -12.40 -12.44
N PRO A 132 4.46 -13.64 -12.15
CA PRO A 132 5.67 -14.21 -12.75
C PRO A 132 5.52 -14.31 -14.29
N PRO A 133 6.58 -14.07 -15.09
CA PRO A 133 7.97 -13.90 -14.65
C PRO A 133 8.39 -12.46 -14.37
N SER A 134 7.48 -11.50 -14.39
CA SER A 134 7.84 -10.10 -14.19
C SER A 134 7.77 -9.72 -12.70
N SER A 135 8.94 -9.64 -12.05
CA SER A 135 9.11 -8.88 -10.82
C SER A 135 9.33 -7.40 -11.14
N GLN A 136 8.57 -6.86 -12.11
CA GLN A 136 8.75 -5.51 -12.62
C GLN A 136 8.06 -4.50 -11.72
N GLY A 137 8.77 -3.44 -11.34
CA GLY A 137 8.18 -2.30 -10.67
C GLY A 137 7.22 -1.56 -11.61
N SER A 138 5.99 -1.35 -11.17
CA SER A 138 5.03 -0.49 -11.86
C SER A 138 5.39 0.98 -11.66
N ASN A 139 5.08 1.82 -12.64
CA ASN A 139 5.10 3.27 -12.51
C ASN A 139 3.68 3.86 -12.47
N GLY A 140 2.64 3.02 -12.50
CA GLY A 140 1.25 3.44 -12.53
C GLY A 140 0.85 4.29 -11.33
N THR A 141 -0.04 5.24 -11.57
CA THR A 141 -0.64 6.09 -10.56
C THR A 141 -2.15 6.06 -10.69
N LEU A 142 -2.85 5.75 -9.61
CA LEU A 142 -4.31 5.75 -9.52
C LEU A 142 -4.79 6.75 -8.48
N TYR A 143 -5.81 7.50 -8.82
CA TYR A 143 -6.53 8.40 -7.95
C TYR A 143 -7.94 7.87 -7.67
N TRP A 144 -8.33 7.86 -6.42
CA TRP A 144 -9.67 7.60 -5.92
C TRP A 144 -10.38 8.90 -5.56
N ASN A 145 -11.58 9.12 -6.09
CA ASN A 145 -12.36 10.35 -5.91
C ASN A 145 -13.67 10.13 -5.13
N ASP A 146 -13.71 9.13 -4.23
CA ASP A 146 -14.88 8.70 -3.47
C ASP A 146 -15.95 7.93 -4.27
N SER A 147 -15.74 7.71 -5.57
CA SER A 147 -16.69 6.97 -6.41
C SER A 147 -16.02 6.06 -7.43
N SER A 148 -14.87 6.43 -7.94
CA SER A 148 -14.16 5.69 -9.00
C SER A 148 -12.66 5.87 -8.93
N TRP A 149 -11.94 4.88 -9.46
CA TRP A 149 -10.50 4.95 -9.69
C TRP A 149 -10.22 5.53 -11.08
N THR A 150 -9.30 6.46 -11.16
CA THR A 150 -8.86 7.11 -12.40
C THR A 150 -7.34 7.02 -12.52
N SER A 151 -6.84 6.62 -13.69
CA SER A 151 -5.40 6.66 -13.97
C SER A 151 -4.93 8.09 -14.17
N LEU A 152 -3.83 8.44 -13.51
CA LEU A 152 -3.15 9.73 -13.65
C LEU A 152 -1.79 9.52 -14.35
N ASN A 153 -1.00 10.60 -14.50
CA ASN A 153 0.33 10.51 -15.07
C ASN A 153 1.24 9.64 -14.21
N ASN A 154 1.98 8.78 -14.87
CA ASN A 154 2.84 7.79 -14.23
C ASN A 154 4.10 8.41 -13.63
N MET A 155 4.67 7.73 -12.64
CA MET A 155 6.04 7.97 -12.15
C MET A 155 7.04 7.82 -13.30
N SER A 156 8.16 8.55 -13.23
CA SER A 156 9.24 8.40 -14.21
C SER A 156 9.95 7.06 -14.13
N THR A 157 10.01 6.47 -12.92
CA THR A 157 10.68 5.17 -12.70
C THR A 157 9.71 4.18 -12.08
N GLY A 158 9.48 3.05 -12.75
CA GLY A 158 8.71 1.93 -12.18
C GLY A 158 9.42 1.35 -10.96
N ARG A 159 8.72 1.28 -9.82
CA ARG A 159 9.31 0.82 -8.54
C ARG A 159 8.28 0.13 -7.67
N TYR A 160 8.75 -0.86 -6.90
CA TYR A 160 7.96 -1.50 -5.86
C TYR A 160 8.70 -1.49 -4.51
N GLY A 161 7.98 -1.68 -3.42
CA GLY A 161 8.56 -1.57 -2.10
C GLY A 161 9.13 -0.19 -1.77
N LEU A 162 8.64 0.84 -2.48
CA LEU A 162 8.95 2.24 -2.18
C LEU A 162 8.18 2.68 -0.93
N ALA A 163 8.68 3.69 -0.25
CA ALA A 163 8.00 4.28 0.91
C ALA A 163 7.30 5.58 0.50
N PRO A 164 6.03 5.78 0.88
CA PRO A 164 5.34 7.05 0.72
C PRO A 164 5.51 7.94 1.95
N ALA A 165 5.34 9.25 1.79
CA ALA A 165 5.00 10.15 2.87
C ALA A 165 3.49 10.00 3.17
N PHE A 166 3.15 9.20 4.18
CA PHE A 166 1.77 8.75 4.42
C PHE A 166 0.75 9.86 4.72
N GLN A 167 1.19 10.99 5.28
CA GLN A 167 0.34 12.16 5.52
C GLN A 167 0.26 13.12 4.32
N GLY A 168 0.82 12.74 3.18
CA GLY A 168 0.61 13.44 1.92
C GLY A 168 -0.85 13.43 1.50
N THR A 169 -1.23 14.39 0.69
CA THR A 169 -2.54 14.42 0.03
C THR A 169 -2.44 13.78 -1.36
N TYR A 170 -3.59 13.46 -1.97
CA TYR A 170 -3.62 12.88 -3.32
C TYR A 170 -2.95 13.77 -4.39
N ASN A 171 -2.86 15.08 -4.17
CA ASN A 171 -2.25 16.06 -5.06
C ASN A 171 -0.92 16.63 -4.56
N ALA A 172 -0.37 16.08 -3.49
CA ALA A 172 0.95 16.41 -2.96
C ALA A 172 1.55 15.16 -2.31
N ALA A 173 1.89 14.18 -3.15
CA ALA A 173 2.47 12.92 -2.72
C ALA A 173 3.99 12.90 -2.87
N LEU A 174 4.65 12.09 -2.06
CA LEU A 174 6.08 11.85 -2.11
C LEU A 174 6.32 10.34 -2.05
N GLY A 175 7.09 9.82 -3.01
CA GLY A 175 7.52 8.43 -3.04
C GLY A 175 9.04 8.35 -3.11
N PHE A 176 9.65 7.55 -2.22
CA PHE A 176 11.10 7.43 -2.15
C PHE A 176 11.59 5.99 -1.97
N GLY A 177 12.80 5.72 -2.45
CA GLY A 177 13.42 4.42 -2.42
C GLY A 177 12.69 3.38 -3.29
N GLY A 178 12.73 2.15 -2.86
CA GLY A 178 12.15 1.00 -3.56
C GLY A 178 13.16 0.21 -4.38
N ASN A 179 12.64 -0.72 -5.14
CA ASN A 179 13.39 -1.50 -6.11
C ASN A 179 12.89 -1.12 -7.51
N ALA A 180 13.79 -0.62 -8.34
CA ALA A 180 13.50 -0.31 -9.73
C ALA A 180 13.71 -1.56 -10.58
N ASP A 181 12.97 -1.63 -11.69
CA ASP A 181 12.99 -2.76 -12.61
C ASP A 181 14.09 -2.66 -13.67
N PRO A 182 14.58 -3.77 -14.27
CA PRO A 182 14.08 -5.15 -14.25
C PRO A 182 14.71 -6.06 -13.18
N ALA A 183 14.20 -7.32 -13.10
CA ALA A 183 14.64 -8.32 -12.14
C ALA A 183 16.16 -8.36 -11.94
N GLY A 184 16.62 -8.14 -10.71
CA GLY A 184 18.04 -8.00 -10.38
C GLY A 184 18.53 -6.54 -10.29
N SER A 185 17.69 -5.56 -10.57
CA SER A 185 18.02 -4.15 -10.43
C SER A 185 18.24 -3.72 -8.99
N PRO A 186 19.17 -2.79 -8.75
CA PRO A 186 19.51 -2.39 -7.39
C PRO A 186 18.36 -1.65 -6.71
N ARG A 187 18.33 -1.74 -5.40
CA ARG A 187 17.59 -0.81 -4.55
C ARG A 187 18.02 0.61 -4.90
N VAL A 188 17.06 1.53 -4.92
CA VAL A 188 17.32 2.91 -5.32
C VAL A 188 17.14 3.89 -4.16
N SER A 189 17.77 5.05 -4.29
CA SER A 189 17.58 6.20 -3.39
C SER A 189 16.67 7.27 -3.99
N VAL A 190 16.11 7.02 -5.17
CA VAL A 190 15.30 7.98 -5.94
C VAL A 190 14.09 8.44 -5.15
N THR A 191 13.83 9.74 -5.20
CA THR A 191 12.63 10.40 -4.70
C THR A 191 11.89 11.05 -5.85
N GLU A 192 10.57 10.90 -5.86
CA GLU A 192 9.67 11.60 -6.79
C GLU A 192 8.53 12.28 -6.04
N GLU A 193 8.17 13.46 -6.50
CA GLU A 193 7.14 14.34 -5.96
C GLU A 193 5.99 14.47 -6.96
N PHE A 194 4.76 14.35 -6.48
CA PHE A 194 3.55 14.48 -7.30
C PHE A 194 2.83 15.79 -6.97
N ASP A 195 2.53 16.60 -7.98
CA ASP A 195 1.87 17.91 -7.85
C ASP A 195 0.35 17.88 -8.09
N GLY A 196 -0.23 16.70 -8.17
CA GLY A 196 -1.63 16.48 -8.56
C GLY A 196 -1.82 16.20 -10.05
N THR A 197 -0.78 16.38 -10.86
CA THR A 197 -0.80 16.16 -12.30
C THR A 197 0.40 15.35 -12.77
N ASN A 198 1.61 15.73 -12.36
CA ASN A 198 2.87 15.15 -12.83
C ASN A 198 3.76 14.73 -11.67
N TRP A 199 4.57 13.71 -11.94
CA TRP A 199 5.69 13.34 -11.10
C TRP A 199 6.96 14.06 -11.54
N THR A 200 7.69 14.62 -10.59
CA THR A 200 8.99 15.28 -10.80
C THR A 200 10.02 14.71 -9.85
N ALA A 201 11.30 14.73 -10.26
CA ALA A 201 12.38 14.25 -9.41
C ALA A 201 12.57 15.17 -8.21
N GLY A 202 12.58 14.59 -7.00
CA GLY A 202 12.94 15.25 -5.76
C GLY A 202 14.40 14.97 -5.36
N GLY A 203 14.80 15.43 -4.19
CA GLY A 203 16.12 15.14 -3.60
C GLY A 203 16.24 13.67 -3.20
N ASN A 204 17.23 12.97 -3.70
CA ASN A 204 17.45 11.56 -3.39
C ASN A 204 17.79 11.32 -1.92
N LEU A 205 17.42 10.15 -1.40
CA LEU A 205 17.86 9.67 -0.10
C LEU A 205 19.40 9.49 -0.07
N ASN A 206 19.98 9.64 1.10
CA ASN A 206 21.43 9.42 1.31
C ASN A 206 21.85 7.94 1.17
N ALA A 207 20.90 7.02 1.26
CA ALA A 207 21.10 5.58 1.08
C ALA A 207 19.93 4.95 0.35
N THR A 208 20.15 3.79 -0.26
CA THR A 208 19.09 3.02 -0.90
C THR A 208 18.20 2.37 0.15
N VAL A 209 16.87 2.51 0.02
CA VAL A 209 15.90 1.92 0.93
C VAL A 209 14.92 1.06 0.14
N PHE A 210 14.73 -0.18 0.60
CA PHE A 210 13.75 -1.10 0.04
C PHE A 210 12.87 -1.65 1.16
N ARG A 211 11.57 -1.55 0.99
CA ARG A 211 10.59 -1.90 2.02
C ARG A 211 10.80 -1.13 3.33
N GLY A 212 11.40 0.05 3.27
CA GLY A 212 11.43 1.04 4.35
C GLY A 212 10.04 1.59 4.63
N SER A 213 9.87 2.47 5.58
CA SER A 213 8.62 3.16 5.86
C SER A 213 8.82 4.66 5.77
N GLY A 214 7.75 5.40 5.57
CA GLY A 214 7.77 6.86 5.53
C GLY A 214 6.76 7.45 6.47
N SER A 215 6.93 8.70 6.79
CA SER A 215 5.98 9.50 7.56
C SER A 215 6.11 10.96 7.14
N GLY A 216 5.07 11.75 7.35
CA GLY A 216 5.08 13.17 7.03
C GLY A 216 4.34 13.50 5.73
N THR A 217 4.53 14.74 5.29
CA THR A 217 3.95 15.31 4.07
C THR A 217 5.00 15.38 2.96
N GLN A 218 4.60 15.81 1.76
CA GLN A 218 5.53 15.97 0.63
C GLN A 218 6.72 16.87 0.99
N THR A 219 6.50 17.97 1.72
CA THR A 219 7.53 18.97 2.04
C THR A 219 8.26 18.70 3.37
N ALA A 220 7.79 17.75 4.18
CA ALA A 220 8.36 17.41 5.48
C ALA A 220 8.18 15.92 5.76
N ALA A 221 9.07 15.11 5.24
CA ALA A 221 9.00 13.65 5.33
C ALA A 221 10.20 13.05 6.05
N LEU A 222 9.97 11.90 6.66
CA LEU A 222 10.98 11.02 7.23
C LEU A 222 10.97 9.69 6.49
N SER A 223 12.16 9.16 6.23
CA SER A 223 12.39 7.79 5.73
C SER A 223 13.10 6.97 6.79
N PHE A 224 12.62 5.76 7.04
CA PHE A 224 13.22 4.83 7.99
C PHE A 224 13.04 3.38 7.52
N GLY A 225 14.04 2.51 7.80
CA GLY A 225 14.04 1.09 7.41
C GLY A 225 15.42 0.53 7.17
#